data_3039a1b90af8476d64614a5445930bb4
#
_entry.id   3039a1b90af8476d64614a5445930bb4
#
_cell.length_a   1.000
_cell.length_b   1.000
_cell.length_c   1.000
_cell.angle_alpha   90.00
_cell.angle_beta   90.00
_cell.angle_gamma   90.00
#
_symmetry.space_group_name_H-M   'P 1'
#
loop_
_entity.id
_entity.type
_entity.pdbx_description
1 polymer ?
#
loop_
_entity_poly.entity_id
_entity_poly.type
_entity_poly.pdbx_seq_one_letter_code
_entity_poly.pdbx_strand_id
1 'polypeptide(L)'
;MVAATPDMAAPARKPAAAGAVSPVTADVRCLMTMIAFGQDKSRAQAGQIGAYFFSGRISARAPGFDLASAMKAQAPTLGPAQLQAELKRCGPMVAAASHSLQGAINSLRPPGSTPAAAPPPANPAPPPAALRAGNT
;
A
#
# COMPACT_ATOMS: atom_id res chain seq x y z
N MET A 1 -11.13 37.35 -40.42
CA MET A 1 -11.43 35.89 -40.36
C MET A 1 -10.96 35.40 -39.02
N VAL A 2 -11.89 35.15 -38.10
CA VAL A 2 -11.58 34.67 -36.75
C VAL A 2 -11.90 33.18 -36.75
N ALA A 3 -10.87 32.34 -36.56
CA ALA A 3 -11.01 30.88 -36.49
C ALA A 3 -11.60 30.50 -35.13
N ALA A 4 -12.75 29.85 -35.12
CA ALA A 4 -13.37 29.28 -33.94
C ALA A 4 -12.59 28.01 -33.52
N THR A 5 -12.10 27.99 -32.27
CA THR A 5 -11.54 26.82 -31.64
C THR A 5 -12.65 25.82 -31.26
N PRO A 6 -12.54 24.53 -31.57
CA PRO A 6 -13.53 23.54 -31.17
C PRO A 6 -13.45 23.34 -29.64
N ASP A 7 -14.59 23.53 -29.00
CA ASP A 7 -14.88 23.24 -27.61
C ASP A 7 -14.75 21.71 -27.40
N MET A 8 -13.64 21.28 -26.76
CA MET A 8 -13.46 19.89 -26.36
C MET A 8 -14.35 19.63 -25.13
N ALA A 9 -15.60 19.24 -25.36
CA ALA A 9 -16.51 18.78 -24.34
C ALA A 9 -15.87 17.62 -23.55
N ALA A 10 -15.62 17.87 -22.27
CA ALA A 10 -15.14 16.85 -21.35
C ALA A 10 -16.15 15.68 -21.28
N PRO A 11 -15.72 14.41 -21.32
CA PRO A 11 -16.64 13.29 -21.25
C PRO A 11 -17.40 13.32 -19.92
N ALA A 12 -18.74 13.32 -20.00
CA ALA A 12 -19.65 13.30 -18.87
C ALA A 12 -19.30 12.09 -17.97
N ARG A 13 -18.88 12.35 -16.74
CA ARG A 13 -18.68 11.31 -15.73
C ARG A 13 -20.03 10.63 -15.47
N LYS A 14 -20.09 9.34 -15.81
CA LYS A 14 -21.23 8.49 -15.50
C LYS A 14 -21.48 8.56 -13.97
N PRO A 15 -22.72 8.89 -13.51
CA PRO A 15 -23.01 8.94 -12.08
C PRO A 15 -22.71 7.58 -11.46
N ALA A 16 -21.91 7.57 -10.39
CA ALA A 16 -21.65 6.37 -9.61
C ALA A 16 -22.97 5.85 -9.04
N ALA A 17 -23.25 4.57 -9.21
CA ALA A 17 -24.41 3.91 -8.66
C ALA A 17 -24.50 4.17 -7.14
N ALA A 18 -25.67 4.61 -6.66
CA ALA A 18 -25.91 4.84 -5.25
C ALA A 18 -25.62 3.56 -4.45
N GLY A 19 -24.58 3.61 -3.60
CA GLY A 19 -24.11 2.45 -2.80
C GLY A 19 -22.68 1.99 -3.08
N ALA A 20 -22.06 2.37 -4.20
CA ALA A 20 -20.67 2.02 -4.48
C ALA A 20 -19.69 2.94 -3.72
N VAL A 21 -18.81 2.34 -2.92
CA VAL A 21 -17.71 3.06 -2.25
C VAL A 21 -16.84 3.75 -3.31
N SER A 22 -16.55 5.03 -3.13
CA SER A 22 -15.70 5.75 -4.09
C SER A 22 -14.32 5.11 -4.21
N PRO A 23 -13.64 5.16 -5.36
CA PRO A 23 -12.31 4.58 -5.51
C PRO A 23 -11.29 5.13 -4.50
N VAL A 24 -11.39 6.42 -4.13
CA VAL A 24 -10.53 7.04 -3.13
C VAL A 24 -10.83 6.47 -1.74
N THR A 25 -12.10 6.37 -1.36
CA THR A 25 -12.51 5.75 -0.09
C THR A 25 -12.06 4.29 -0.01
N ALA A 26 -12.15 3.56 -1.11
CA ALA A 26 -11.66 2.18 -1.19
C ALA A 26 -10.14 2.10 -0.97
N ASP A 27 -9.37 3.02 -1.54
CA ASP A 27 -7.92 3.10 -1.33
C ASP A 27 -7.58 3.52 0.13
N VAL A 28 -8.37 4.41 0.76
CA VAL A 28 -8.23 4.77 2.19
C VAL A 28 -8.43 3.53 3.08
N ARG A 29 -9.44 2.71 2.81
CA ARG A 29 -9.66 1.46 3.55
C ARG A 29 -8.49 0.49 3.39
N CYS A 30 -7.93 0.35 2.19
CA CYS A 30 -6.73 -0.43 1.94
C CYS A 30 -5.52 0.12 2.72
N LEU A 31 -5.31 1.43 2.69
CA LEU A 31 -4.23 2.07 3.46
C LEU A 31 -4.31 1.71 4.95
N MET A 32 -5.49 1.90 5.56
CA MET A 32 -5.70 1.60 6.96
C MET A 32 -5.51 0.10 7.27
N THR A 33 -5.94 -0.77 6.36
CA THR A 33 -5.72 -2.22 6.48
C THR A 33 -4.24 -2.59 6.41
N MET A 34 -3.45 -1.96 5.54
CA MET A 34 -2.01 -2.19 5.47
C MET A 34 -1.29 -1.68 6.72
N ILE A 35 -1.71 -0.54 7.28
CA ILE A 35 -1.18 -0.04 8.56
C ILE A 35 -1.48 -1.04 9.68
N ALA A 36 -2.72 -1.52 9.79
CA ALA A 36 -3.09 -2.51 10.79
C ALA A 36 -2.32 -3.84 10.62
N PHE A 37 -2.15 -4.30 9.38
CA PHE A 37 -1.39 -5.50 9.04
C PHE A 37 0.09 -5.38 9.42
N GLY A 38 0.67 -4.20 9.30
CA GLY A 38 2.07 -3.91 9.64
C GLY A 38 2.34 -3.76 11.14
N GLN A 39 1.32 -3.81 12.01
CA GLN A 39 1.53 -3.79 13.47
C GLN A 39 2.21 -5.08 13.98
N ASP A 40 2.04 -6.18 13.27
CA ASP A 40 2.81 -7.40 13.52
C ASP A 40 4.25 -7.23 13.02
N LYS A 41 5.23 -7.43 13.90
CA LYS A 41 6.67 -7.25 13.60
C LYS A 41 7.13 -8.10 12.41
N SER A 42 6.57 -9.31 12.25
CA SER A 42 6.88 -10.19 11.12
C SER A 42 6.37 -9.68 9.78
N ARG A 43 5.42 -8.74 9.79
CA ARG A 43 4.72 -8.19 8.63
C ARG A 43 4.96 -6.69 8.44
N ALA A 44 5.72 -6.07 9.34
CA ALA A 44 5.93 -4.61 9.37
C ALA A 44 6.37 -4.05 8.03
N GLN A 45 7.35 -4.68 7.38
CA GLN A 45 7.85 -4.26 6.07
C GLN A 45 6.77 -4.35 4.99
N ALA A 46 6.04 -5.46 4.93
CA ALA A 46 4.98 -5.64 3.94
C ALA A 46 3.82 -4.65 4.15
N GLY A 47 3.45 -4.40 5.41
CA GLY A 47 2.46 -3.39 5.77
C GLY A 47 2.88 -1.98 5.36
N GLN A 48 4.14 -1.62 5.58
CA GLN A 48 4.70 -0.33 5.21
C GLN A 48 4.71 -0.12 3.68
N ILE A 49 5.13 -1.12 2.92
CA ILE A 49 5.11 -1.08 1.44
C ILE A 49 3.68 -0.86 0.95
N GLY A 50 2.72 -1.62 1.49
CA GLY A 50 1.31 -1.48 1.16
C GLY A 50 0.76 -0.10 1.51
N ALA A 51 1.11 0.45 2.68
CA ALA A 51 0.71 1.79 3.10
C ALA A 51 1.22 2.87 2.15
N TYR A 52 2.50 2.83 1.75
CA TYR A 52 3.05 3.77 0.77
C TYR A 52 2.38 3.64 -0.60
N PHE A 53 2.13 2.41 -1.06
CA PHE A 53 1.44 2.17 -2.33
C PHE A 53 0.06 2.83 -2.36
N PHE A 54 -0.79 2.62 -1.35
CA PHE A 54 -2.12 3.21 -1.31
C PHE A 54 -2.11 4.71 -1.04
N SER A 55 -1.17 5.21 -0.24
CA SER A 55 -0.97 6.66 -0.06
C SER A 55 -0.66 7.35 -1.39
N GLY A 56 0.24 6.77 -2.20
CA GLY A 56 0.55 7.27 -3.54
C GLY A 56 -0.67 7.25 -4.47
N ARG A 57 -1.47 6.18 -4.45
CA ARG A 57 -2.71 6.08 -5.25
C ARG A 57 -3.74 7.14 -4.87
N ILE A 58 -3.93 7.38 -3.57
CA ILE A 58 -4.85 8.41 -3.07
C ILE A 58 -4.38 9.78 -3.56
N SER A 59 -3.10 10.10 -3.39
CA SER A 59 -2.54 11.38 -3.82
C SER A 59 -2.67 11.61 -5.34
N ALA A 60 -2.47 10.55 -6.13
CA ALA A 60 -2.61 10.62 -7.59
C ALA A 60 -4.07 10.81 -8.04
N ARG A 61 -5.04 10.24 -7.33
CA ARG A 61 -6.47 10.32 -7.67
C ARG A 61 -7.15 11.59 -7.19
N ALA A 62 -6.72 12.10 -6.06
CA ALA A 62 -7.31 13.26 -5.40
C ALA A 62 -6.20 14.13 -4.77
N PRO A 63 -5.52 14.95 -5.57
CA PRO A 63 -4.54 15.91 -5.05
C PRO A 63 -5.17 16.82 -3.99
N GLY A 64 -4.51 17.00 -2.86
CA GLY A 64 -5.03 17.81 -1.75
C GLY A 64 -6.13 17.16 -0.91
N PHE A 65 -6.37 15.86 -1.08
CA PHE A 65 -7.35 15.11 -0.29
C PHE A 65 -7.01 15.09 1.20
N ASP A 66 -8.00 15.41 2.05
CA ASP A 66 -7.86 15.35 3.50
C ASP A 66 -7.90 13.88 3.99
N LEU A 67 -6.73 13.25 3.93
CA LEU A 67 -6.55 11.86 4.33
C LEU A 67 -6.88 11.64 5.81
N ALA A 68 -6.52 12.57 6.69
CA ALA A 68 -6.73 12.41 8.12
C ALA A 68 -8.22 12.35 8.48
N SER A 69 -9.01 13.27 7.93
CA SER A 69 -10.47 13.27 8.11
C SER A 69 -11.11 12.02 7.51
N ALA A 70 -10.65 11.58 6.33
CA ALA A 70 -11.16 10.38 5.70
C ALA A 70 -10.85 9.11 6.51
N MET A 71 -9.65 8.97 7.08
CA MET A 71 -9.29 7.86 7.95
C MET A 71 -10.15 7.84 9.21
N LYS A 72 -10.38 9.01 9.86
CA LYS A 72 -11.28 9.11 11.01
C LYS A 72 -12.69 8.65 10.67
N ALA A 73 -13.21 9.03 9.51
CA ALA A 73 -14.55 8.64 9.07
C ALA A 73 -14.66 7.13 8.79
N GLN A 74 -13.59 6.49 8.29
CA GLN A 74 -13.59 5.06 7.99
C GLN A 74 -13.27 4.17 9.20
N ALA A 75 -12.57 4.67 10.22
CA ALA A 75 -12.14 3.88 11.38
C ALA A 75 -13.25 3.08 12.06
N PRO A 76 -14.46 3.63 12.31
CA PRO A 76 -15.53 2.87 12.95
C PRO A 76 -16.06 1.72 12.10
N THR A 77 -15.82 1.73 10.77
CA THR A 77 -16.31 0.73 9.84
C THR A 77 -15.35 -0.45 9.64
N LEU A 78 -14.12 -0.34 10.15
CA LEU A 78 -13.05 -1.32 9.94
C LEU A 78 -12.83 -2.21 11.18
N GLY A 79 -13.84 -3.00 11.51
CA GLY A 79 -13.70 -4.06 12.51
C GLY A 79 -12.85 -5.25 12.00
N PRO A 80 -12.52 -6.24 12.86
CA PRO A 80 -11.63 -7.35 12.50
C PRO A 80 -12.06 -8.12 11.25
N ALA A 81 -13.35 -8.40 11.09
CA ALA A 81 -13.88 -9.09 9.91
C ALA A 81 -13.70 -8.25 8.63
N GLN A 82 -13.92 -6.95 8.74
CA GLN A 82 -13.74 -6.02 7.61
C GLN A 82 -12.27 -5.89 7.23
N LEU A 83 -11.37 -5.82 8.20
CA LEU A 83 -9.93 -5.80 7.93
C LEU A 83 -9.47 -7.05 7.18
N GLN A 84 -10.00 -8.23 7.53
CA GLN A 84 -9.71 -9.47 6.80
C GLN A 84 -10.24 -9.44 5.36
N ALA A 85 -11.46 -8.94 5.15
CA ALA A 85 -12.04 -8.80 3.82
C ALA A 85 -11.24 -7.81 2.96
N GLU A 86 -10.88 -6.65 3.53
CA GLU A 86 -10.07 -5.66 2.85
C GLU A 86 -8.66 -6.18 2.54
N LEU A 87 -8.04 -6.95 3.44
CA LEU A 87 -6.72 -7.55 3.20
C LEU A 87 -6.74 -8.48 1.99
N LYS A 88 -7.81 -9.31 1.84
CA LYS A 88 -7.98 -10.17 0.66
C LYS A 88 -8.13 -9.36 -0.63
N ARG A 89 -8.75 -8.19 -0.57
CA ARG A 89 -8.92 -7.29 -1.72
C ARG A 89 -7.64 -6.50 -2.04
N CYS A 90 -6.99 -5.96 -1.01
CA CYS A 90 -5.88 -5.02 -1.16
C CYS A 90 -4.54 -5.71 -1.38
N GLY A 91 -4.31 -6.88 -0.75
CA GLY A 91 -3.06 -7.62 -0.84
C GLY A 91 -2.61 -7.94 -2.27
N PRO A 92 -3.47 -8.51 -3.12
CA PRO A 92 -3.14 -8.79 -4.52
C PRO A 92 -2.75 -7.54 -5.32
N MET A 93 -3.30 -6.38 -5.00
CA MET A 93 -2.95 -5.11 -5.69
C MET A 93 -1.52 -4.69 -5.38
N VAL A 94 -1.10 -4.81 -4.12
CA VAL A 94 0.29 -4.53 -3.70
C VAL A 94 1.25 -5.54 -4.31
N ALA A 95 0.89 -6.82 -4.31
CA ALA A 95 1.69 -7.88 -4.91
C ALA A 95 1.89 -7.64 -6.42
N ALA A 96 0.84 -7.33 -7.16
CA ALA A 96 0.91 -7.03 -8.59
C ALA A 96 1.81 -5.81 -8.88
N ALA A 97 1.69 -4.74 -8.09
CA ALA A 97 2.55 -3.56 -8.22
C ALA A 97 4.02 -3.88 -7.94
N SER A 98 4.29 -4.69 -6.92
CA SER A 98 5.65 -5.13 -6.57
C SER A 98 6.27 -5.98 -7.69
N HIS A 99 5.51 -6.90 -8.27
CA HIS A 99 5.94 -7.70 -9.42
C HIS A 99 6.24 -6.84 -10.64
N SER A 100 5.37 -5.87 -10.95
CA SER A 100 5.57 -4.94 -12.06
C SER A 100 6.85 -4.12 -11.88
N LEU A 101 7.07 -3.58 -10.67
CA LEU A 101 8.28 -2.84 -10.34
C LEU A 101 9.53 -3.71 -10.46
N GLN A 102 9.48 -4.94 -9.94
CA GLN A 102 10.59 -5.88 -10.04
C GLN A 102 10.93 -6.21 -11.50
N GLY A 103 9.90 -6.39 -12.33
CA GLY A 103 10.07 -6.59 -13.78
C GLY A 103 10.76 -5.38 -14.45
N ALA A 104 10.32 -4.17 -14.12
CA ALA A 104 10.94 -2.95 -14.63
C ALA A 104 12.40 -2.81 -14.19
N ILE A 105 12.71 -3.08 -12.90
CA ILE A 105 14.09 -3.06 -12.40
C ILE A 105 14.96 -4.09 -13.12
N ASN A 106 14.43 -5.30 -13.34
CA ASN A 106 15.16 -6.35 -14.05
C ASN A 106 15.44 -5.97 -15.51
N SER A 107 14.54 -5.25 -16.17
CA SER A 107 14.75 -4.79 -17.55
C SER A 107 15.84 -3.73 -17.68
N LEU A 108 16.15 -3.01 -16.61
CA LEU A 108 17.23 -2.02 -16.57
C LEU A 108 18.60 -2.66 -16.30
N ARG A 109 18.65 -3.94 -15.98
CA ARG A 109 19.90 -4.64 -15.69
C ARG A 109 20.68 -4.92 -16.97
N PRO A 110 21.98 -4.66 -17.02
CA PRO A 110 22.82 -4.99 -18.18
C PRO A 110 22.77 -6.51 -18.51
N PRO A 111 22.84 -6.89 -19.80
CA PRO A 111 22.92 -8.29 -20.18
C PRO A 111 24.11 -8.98 -19.50
N GLY A 112 23.89 -10.16 -18.91
CA GLY A 112 24.93 -10.93 -18.24
C GLY A 112 25.15 -10.63 -16.74
N SER A 113 24.41 -9.69 -16.16
CA SER A 113 24.46 -9.46 -14.72
C SER A 113 23.68 -10.56 -13.99
N THR A 114 24.38 -11.37 -13.20
CA THR A 114 23.75 -12.34 -12.29
C THR A 114 22.97 -11.58 -11.21
N PRO A 115 21.75 -12.02 -10.82
CA PRO A 115 21.07 -11.47 -9.67
C PRO A 115 22.01 -11.54 -8.45
N ALA A 116 22.21 -10.43 -7.75
CA ALA A 116 22.90 -10.49 -6.47
C ALA A 116 22.16 -11.51 -5.61
N ALA A 117 22.88 -12.53 -5.13
CA ALA A 117 22.32 -13.51 -4.21
C ALA A 117 21.70 -12.73 -3.04
N ALA A 118 20.47 -13.05 -2.68
CA ALA A 118 19.85 -12.47 -1.50
C ALA A 118 20.82 -12.64 -0.32
N PRO A 119 21.06 -11.59 0.48
CA PRO A 119 21.91 -11.75 1.65
C PRO A 119 21.38 -12.91 2.49
N PRO A 120 22.25 -13.77 3.00
CA PRO A 120 21.82 -14.88 3.85
C PRO A 120 20.97 -14.31 5.00
N PRO A 121 19.91 -15.02 5.43
CA PRO A 121 19.10 -14.57 6.55
C PRO A 121 20.03 -14.27 7.72
N ALA A 122 19.90 -13.06 8.29
CA ALA A 122 20.69 -12.66 9.44
C ALA A 122 20.55 -13.74 10.51
N ASN A 123 21.65 -14.35 10.92
CA ASN A 123 21.65 -15.29 12.03
C ASN A 123 20.93 -14.64 13.22
N PRO A 124 19.98 -15.33 13.87
CA PRO A 124 19.36 -14.79 15.08
C PRO A 124 20.47 -14.45 16.07
N ALA A 125 20.44 -13.21 16.57
CA ALA A 125 21.39 -12.78 17.58
C ALA A 125 21.37 -13.77 18.74
N PRO A 126 22.54 -14.16 19.29
CA PRO A 126 22.59 -15.07 20.43
C PRO A 126 21.77 -14.45 21.58
N PRO A 127 21.03 -15.27 22.34
CA PRO A 127 20.26 -14.77 23.46
C PRO A 127 21.17 -14.03 24.44
N PRO A 128 20.72 -12.90 25.04
CA PRO A 128 21.51 -12.19 26.00
C PRO A 128 21.92 -13.15 27.13
N ALA A 129 23.22 -13.18 27.41
CA ALA A 129 23.75 -13.99 28.48
C ALA A 129 22.98 -13.69 29.77
N ALA A 130 22.30 -14.69 30.30
CA ALA A 130 21.61 -14.60 31.57
C ALA A 130 22.63 -14.15 32.63
N LEU A 131 22.40 -12.93 33.18
CA LEU A 131 23.13 -12.45 34.34
C LEU A 131 22.97 -13.53 35.44
N ARG A 132 24.02 -14.29 35.69
CA ARG A 132 24.10 -15.15 36.84
C ARG A 132 23.97 -14.26 38.07
N ALA A 133 22.81 -14.30 38.72
CA ALA A 133 22.67 -13.78 40.07
C ALA A 133 23.64 -14.60 40.97
N GLY A 134 24.72 -13.92 41.36
CA GLY A 134 25.60 -14.45 42.38
C GLY A 134 24.87 -14.47 43.72
N ASN A 135 24.60 -15.66 44.24
CA ASN A 135 24.20 -15.87 45.60
C ASN A 135 25.47 -15.79 46.47
N THR A 136 25.56 -14.86 47.37
CA THR A 136 26.32 -14.92 48.62
C THR A 136 25.43 -14.46 49.77
#